data_cebd866cebac9e1465d2c507182f24ec
#
_entry.id   cebd866cebac9e1465d2c507182f24ec
#
_cell.length_a   1.000
_cell.length_b   1.000
_cell.length_c   1.000
_cell.angle_alpha   90.00
_cell.angle_beta   90.00
_cell.angle_gamma   90.00
#
_symmetry.space_group_name_H-M   'P 1'
#
loop_
_entity.id
_entity.type
_entity.pdbx_description
1 polymer ?
#
loop_
_entity_poly.entity_id
_entity_poly.type
_entity_poly.pdbx_seq_one_letter_code
_entity_poly.pdbx_strand_id
1 'polypeptide(L)'
;MRAVLLALVLLLVVPSALRADDAALLAEADRLWALRAEGATGGHARAGAIDPVIAACRAALASEPGSVAALGRLMRALYFKGEYVADDVTRKREIFDEGRKAAEQALDLLRRETSKASGKDLSTATPVELAPLLKGREDAVEAFEWAAADWGKWSLAFGKMAAVKQGAAAKIRDYAQAVILLDPAHDDGAGYRILGRLHHQTPSVPFLTGWASRSQALKNLRLAVATGPKNFVGRQFLAEAIRDYESDRGAEARALMQGLVDDAPQPDWLVESRRSQEEAAAALKEWSR
;
A
#
# COMPACT_ATOMS: atom_id res chain seq x y z
N MET A 1 -63.05 5.45 -13.40
CA MET A 1 -62.14 4.30 -13.14
C MET A 1 -60.72 4.83 -13.13
N ARG A 2 -60.10 5.00 -11.94
CA ARG A 2 -58.71 5.40 -11.78
C ARG A 2 -57.89 4.18 -11.40
N ALA A 3 -57.02 3.73 -12.27
CA ALA A 3 -56.07 2.64 -11.99
C ALA A 3 -54.94 3.18 -11.15
N VAL A 4 -54.79 2.66 -9.94
CA VAL A 4 -53.64 2.90 -9.05
C VAL A 4 -52.57 1.88 -9.45
N LEU A 5 -51.48 2.37 -10.07
CA LEU A 5 -50.26 1.56 -10.27
C LEU A 5 -49.53 1.43 -8.93
N LEU A 6 -49.54 0.27 -8.32
CA LEU A 6 -48.67 -0.08 -7.20
C LEU A 6 -47.27 -0.39 -7.78
N ALA A 7 -46.32 0.54 -7.55
CA ALA A 7 -44.91 0.27 -7.82
C ALA A 7 -44.36 -0.65 -6.72
N LEU A 8 -44.08 -1.89 -7.07
CA LEU A 8 -43.42 -2.86 -6.19
C LEU A 8 -41.95 -2.48 -6.11
N VAL A 9 -41.53 -1.83 -5.01
CA VAL A 9 -40.13 -1.63 -4.71
C VAL A 9 -39.55 -2.96 -4.21
N LEU A 10 -38.88 -3.71 -5.08
CA LEU A 10 -38.05 -4.85 -4.68
C LEU A 10 -36.86 -4.33 -3.90
N LEU A 11 -36.94 -4.29 -2.58
CA LEU A 11 -35.77 -4.23 -1.71
C LEU A 11 -34.98 -5.53 -1.90
N LEU A 12 -33.87 -5.48 -2.62
CA LEU A 12 -32.87 -6.55 -2.64
C LEU A 12 -32.28 -6.67 -1.22
N VAL A 13 -32.92 -7.47 -0.39
CA VAL A 13 -32.37 -7.93 0.88
C VAL A 13 -31.29 -8.94 0.53
N VAL A 14 -30.02 -8.53 0.53
CA VAL A 14 -28.89 -9.46 0.48
C VAL A 14 -29.03 -10.40 1.67
N PRO A 15 -29.12 -11.72 1.46
CA PRO A 15 -29.34 -12.66 2.54
C PRO A 15 -28.21 -12.56 3.56
N SER A 16 -28.54 -12.54 4.84
CA SER A 16 -27.59 -12.45 5.99
C SER A 16 -26.51 -13.53 5.95
N ALA A 17 -26.78 -14.69 5.33
CA ALA A 17 -25.84 -15.77 5.13
C ALA A 17 -24.64 -15.38 4.24
N LEU A 18 -24.85 -14.65 3.15
CA LEU A 18 -23.76 -14.21 2.24
C LEU A 18 -22.80 -13.24 2.95
N ARG A 19 -23.30 -12.36 3.83
CA ARG A 19 -22.44 -11.48 4.65
C ARG A 19 -21.65 -12.22 5.71
N ALA A 20 -22.20 -13.29 6.27
CA ALA A 20 -21.48 -14.11 7.25
C ALA A 20 -20.34 -14.90 6.60
N ASP A 21 -20.54 -15.38 5.36
CA ASP A 21 -19.51 -16.10 4.62
C ASP A 21 -18.35 -15.17 4.19
N ASP A 22 -18.62 -13.93 3.79
CA ASP A 22 -17.57 -12.94 3.44
C ASP A 22 -16.71 -12.58 4.67
N ALA A 23 -17.34 -12.28 5.81
CA ALA A 23 -16.62 -11.99 7.05
C ALA A 23 -15.74 -13.16 7.50
N ALA A 24 -16.20 -14.40 7.33
CA ALA A 24 -15.43 -15.60 7.66
C ALA A 24 -14.22 -15.77 6.72
N LEU A 25 -14.39 -15.50 5.42
CA LEU A 25 -13.30 -15.56 4.43
C LEU A 25 -12.25 -14.47 4.67
N LEU A 26 -12.66 -13.26 5.06
CA LEU A 26 -11.73 -12.19 5.44
C LEU A 26 -10.98 -12.51 6.73
N ALA A 27 -11.66 -13.05 7.73
CA ALA A 27 -11.01 -13.50 8.97
C ALA A 27 -9.99 -14.63 8.70
N GLU A 28 -10.30 -15.56 7.80
CA GLU A 28 -9.36 -16.60 7.37
C GLU A 28 -8.16 -16.01 6.62
N ALA A 29 -8.37 -15.02 5.75
CA ALA A 29 -7.28 -14.31 5.09
C ALA A 29 -6.35 -13.63 6.10
N ASP A 30 -6.89 -12.99 7.15
CA ASP A 30 -6.11 -12.34 8.20
C ASP A 30 -5.36 -13.38 9.06
N ARG A 31 -5.99 -14.50 9.39
CA ARG A 31 -5.34 -15.62 10.10
C ARG A 31 -4.17 -16.18 9.29
N LEU A 32 -4.35 -16.40 8.01
CA LEU A 32 -3.32 -16.91 7.10
C LEU A 32 -2.20 -15.88 6.89
N TRP A 33 -2.54 -14.59 6.85
CA TRP A 33 -1.56 -13.50 6.77
C TRP A 33 -0.57 -13.51 7.95
N ALA A 34 -1.05 -13.79 9.15
CA ALA A 34 -0.19 -13.91 10.34
C ALA A 34 0.88 -15.00 10.21
N LEU A 35 0.64 -16.02 9.38
CA LEU A 35 1.55 -17.14 9.12
C LEU A 35 2.52 -16.92 7.95
N ARG A 36 2.46 -15.78 7.24
CA ARG A 36 3.23 -15.50 6.01
C ARG A 36 4.75 -15.62 6.15
N ALA A 37 5.24 -15.40 7.38
CA ALA A 37 6.67 -15.47 7.69
C ALA A 37 7.16 -16.89 8.03
N GLU A 38 6.28 -17.87 8.13
CA GLU A 38 6.67 -19.24 8.49
C GLU A 38 7.59 -19.85 7.42
N GLY A 39 8.74 -20.37 7.88
CA GLY A 39 9.75 -20.95 7.01
C GLY A 39 10.52 -19.94 6.15
N ALA A 40 10.43 -18.64 6.48
CA ALA A 40 11.22 -17.61 5.81
C ALA A 40 12.73 -17.75 6.14
N THR A 41 13.57 -17.38 5.18
CA THR A 41 15.03 -17.33 5.34
C THR A 41 15.51 -15.91 5.10
N GLY A 42 16.03 -15.25 6.15
CA GLY A 42 16.39 -13.85 6.07
C GLY A 42 15.21 -12.99 5.66
N GLY A 43 15.43 -12.04 4.77
CA GLY A 43 14.42 -11.17 4.16
C GLY A 43 13.66 -11.79 2.98
N HIS A 44 13.61 -13.12 2.88
CA HIS A 44 12.93 -13.84 1.81
C HIS A 44 11.90 -14.82 2.37
N ALA A 45 10.65 -14.70 1.94
CA ALA A 45 9.58 -15.58 2.38
C ALA A 45 9.59 -16.89 1.58
N ARG A 46 9.16 -17.99 2.21
CA ARG A 46 9.05 -19.30 1.57
C ARG A 46 8.06 -19.22 0.39
N ALA A 47 8.43 -19.84 -0.71
CA ALA A 47 7.54 -19.99 -1.87
C ALA A 47 6.22 -20.64 -1.44
N GLY A 48 5.09 -20.06 -1.86
CA GLY A 48 3.76 -20.54 -1.55
C GLY A 48 3.21 -20.13 -0.16
N ALA A 49 4.01 -19.50 0.73
CA ALA A 49 3.53 -19.10 2.07
C ALA A 49 2.35 -18.11 2.01
N ILE A 50 2.32 -17.22 1.01
CA ILE A 50 1.28 -16.20 0.83
C ILE A 50 0.13 -16.65 -0.07
N ASP A 51 0.27 -17.74 -0.81
CA ASP A 51 -0.75 -18.20 -1.77
C ASP A 51 -2.12 -18.51 -1.14
N PRO A 52 -2.19 -19.12 0.08
CA PRO A 52 -3.46 -19.31 0.76
C PRO A 52 -4.18 -17.99 1.09
N VAL A 53 -3.45 -16.93 1.46
CA VAL A 53 -4.03 -15.59 1.71
C VAL A 53 -4.67 -15.05 0.44
N ILE A 54 -3.94 -15.11 -0.69
CA ILE A 54 -4.45 -14.66 -1.99
C ILE A 54 -5.70 -15.46 -2.39
N ALA A 55 -5.70 -16.78 -2.16
CA ALA A 55 -6.85 -17.63 -2.45
C ALA A 55 -8.07 -17.25 -1.60
N ALA A 56 -7.91 -17.00 -0.31
CA ALA A 56 -8.98 -16.57 0.58
C ALA A 56 -9.55 -15.20 0.16
N CYS A 57 -8.70 -14.23 -0.18
CA CYS A 57 -9.14 -12.93 -0.69
C CYS A 57 -9.93 -13.06 -2.00
N ARG A 58 -9.49 -13.92 -2.91
CA ARG A 58 -10.21 -14.18 -4.17
C ARG A 58 -11.55 -14.88 -3.94
N ALA A 59 -11.62 -15.79 -2.97
CA ALA A 59 -12.89 -16.42 -2.57
C ALA A 59 -13.86 -15.38 -1.98
N ALA A 60 -13.39 -14.46 -1.13
CA ALA A 60 -14.19 -13.35 -0.63
C ALA A 60 -14.71 -12.46 -1.78
N LEU A 61 -13.85 -12.11 -2.75
CA LEU A 61 -14.26 -11.34 -3.93
C LEU A 61 -15.21 -12.09 -4.85
N ALA A 62 -15.16 -13.42 -4.90
CA ALA A 62 -16.13 -14.22 -5.63
C ALA A 62 -17.52 -14.24 -4.95
N SER A 63 -17.54 -14.21 -3.60
CA SER A 63 -18.76 -14.09 -2.79
C SER A 63 -19.33 -12.68 -2.83
N GLU A 64 -18.48 -11.67 -2.61
CA GLU A 64 -18.84 -10.24 -2.58
C GLU A 64 -17.90 -9.43 -3.49
N PRO A 65 -18.20 -9.31 -4.79
CA PRO A 65 -17.35 -8.59 -5.75
C PRO A 65 -17.16 -7.08 -5.43
N GLY A 66 -18.00 -6.54 -4.55
CA GLY A 66 -17.95 -5.17 -4.06
C GLY A 66 -17.15 -4.97 -2.77
N SER A 67 -16.47 -5.99 -2.26
CA SER A 67 -15.73 -5.92 -1.00
C SER A 67 -14.42 -5.14 -1.14
N VAL A 68 -14.43 -3.85 -0.73
CA VAL A 68 -13.22 -3.02 -0.68
C VAL A 68 -12.21 -3.63 0.29
N ALA A 69 -12.66 -4.18 1.41
CA ALA A 69 -11.83 -4.86 2.40
C ALA A 69 -11.09 -6.09 1.81
N ALA A 70 -11.77 -6.88 0.96
CA ALA A 70 -11.13 -8.02 0.28
C ALA A 70 -10.08 -7.54 -0.74
N LEU A 71 -10.35 -6.45 -1.46
CA LEU A 71 -9.37 -5.86 -2.40
C LEU A 71 -8.14 -5.31 -1.66
N GLY A 72 -8.30 -4.64 -0.52
CA GLY A 72 -7.19 -4.16 0.31
C GLY A 72 -6.27 -5.31 0.73
N ARG A 73 -6.85 -6.39 1.29
CA ARG A 73 -6.09 -7.59 1.69
C ARG A 73 -5.44 -8.31 0.51
N LEU A 74 -6.12 -8.36 -0.64
CA LEU A 74 -5.54 -8.94 -1.87
C LEU A 74 -4.32 -8.14 -2.32
N MET A 75 -4.41 -6.82 -2.37
CA MET A 75 -3.29 -5.94 -2.73
C MET A 75 -2.11 -6.13 -1.78
N ARG A 76 -2.35 -6.13 -0.45
CA ARG A 76 -1.33 -6.43 0.56
C ARG A 76 -0.62 -7.77 0.31
N ALA A 77 -1.38 -8.81 0.02
CA ALA A 77 -0.83 -10.14 -0.23
C ALA A 77 -0.06 -10.20 -1.55
N LEU A 78 -0.52 -9.53 -2.59
CA LEU A 78 0.18 -9.42 -3.88
C LEU A 78 1.48 -8.61 -3.74
N TYR A 79 1.45 -7.48 -3.01
CA TYR A 79 2.66 -6.74 -2.68
C TYR A 79 3.70 -7.63 -2.00
N PHE A 80 3.28 -8.36 -0.95
CA PHE A 80 4.18 -9.27 -0.24
C PHE A 80 4.73 -10.36 -1.15
N LYS A 81 3.90 -10.97 -1.99
CA LYS A 81 4.32 -11.99 -2.95
C LYS A 81 5.35 -11.45 -3.94
N GLY A 82 5.10 -10.28 -4.52
CA GLY A 82 6.01 -9.67 -5.49
C GLY A 82 7.33 -9.22 -4.89
N GLU A 83 7.32 -8.75 -3.64
CA GLU A 83 8.50 -8.19 -2.99
C GLU A 83 9.36 -9.24 -2.30
N TYR A 84 8.73 -10.16 -1.58
CA TYR A 84 9.44 -11.07 -0.66
C TYR A 84 9.44 -12.54 -1.10
N VAL A 85 8.73 -12.90 -2.18
CA VAL A 85 8.68 -14.29 -2.69
C VAL A 85 9.19 -14.40 -4.11
N ALA A 86 8.79 -13.49 -5.00
CA ALA A 86 9.16 -13.58 -6.41
C ALA A 86 10.58 -13.11 -6.67
N ASP A 87 11.36 -13.89 -7.42
CA ASP A 87 12.75 -13.57 -7.76
C ASP A 87 12.89 -12.98 -9.18
N ASP A 88 12.08 -13.45 -10.13
CA ASP A 88 12.20 -13.02 -11.50
C ASP A 88 11.30 -11.80 -11.86
N VAL A 89 11.80 -10.97 -12.76
CA VAL A 89 11.15 -9.71 -13.16
C VAL A 89 9.81 -9.95 -13.86
N THR A 90 9.67 -11.01 -14.64
CA THR A 90 8.43 -11.33 -15.35
C THR A 90 7.33 -11.66 -14.36
N ARG A 91 7.65 -12.50 -13.38
CA ARG A 91 6.70 -12.86 -12.31
C ARG A 91 6.32 -11.64 -11.45
N LYS A 92 7.29 -10.79 -11.10
CA LYS A 92 7.03 -9.53 -10.41
C LYS A 92 6.07 -8.62 -11.19
N ARG A 93 6.25 -8.50 -12.50
CA ARG A 93 5.35 -7.72 -13.38
C ARG A 93 3.92 -8.24 -13.34
N GLU A 94 3.71 -9.56 -13.46
CA GLU A 94 2.38 -10.16 -13.40
C GLU A 94 1.69 -9.85 -12.06
N ILE A 95 2.40 -10.06 -10.95
CA ILE A 95 1.88 -9.88 -9.60
C ILE A 95 1.53 -8.40 -9.34
N PHE A 96 2.43 -7.47 -9.63
CA PHE A 96 2.18 -6.05 -9.41
C PHE A 96 1.16 -5.45 -10.38
N ASP A 97 0.99 -6.02 -11.58
CA ASP A 97 -0.09 -5.61 -12.49
C ASP A 97 -1.46 -6.07 -11.97
N GLU A 98 -1.54 -7.23 -11.33
CA GLU A 98 -2.76 -7.67 -10.64
C GLU A 98 -3.09 -6.73 -9.46
N GLY A 99 -2.11 -6.38 -8.60
CA GLY A 99 -2.28 -5.44 -7.51
C GLY A 99 -2.75 -4.06 -7.99
N ARG A 100 -2.13 -3.54 -9.06
CA ARG A 100 -2.55 -2.29 -9.70
C ARG A 100 -4.01 -2.33 -10.19
N LYS A 101 -4.43 -3.44 -10.81
CA LYS A 101 -5.83 -3.62 -11.26
C LYS A 101 -6.80 -3.67 -10.08
N ALA A 102 -6.43 -4.35 -8.99
CA ALA A 102 -7.21 -4.35 -7.76
C ALA A 102 -7.34 -2.95 -7.15
N ALA A 103 -6.28 -2.14 -7.21
CA ALA A 103 -6.30 -0.74 -6.78
C ALA A 103 -7.29 0.12 -7.58
N GLU A 104 -7.32 -0.05 -8.90
CA GLU A 104 -8.28 0.66 -9.77
C GLU A 104 -9.72 0.22 -9.46
N GLN A 105 -9.95 -1.07 -9.25
CA GLN A 105 -11.26 -1.61 -8.87
C GLN A 105 -11.72 -1.07 -7.51
N ALA A 106 -10.84 -1.02 -6.50
CA ALA A 106 -11.16 -0.49 -5.17
C ALA A 106 -11.54 1.00 -5.23
N LEU A 107 -10.80 1.81 -6.00
CA LEU A 107 -11.12 3.21 -6.18
C LEU A 107 -12.48 3.41 -6.85
N ASP A 108 -12.79 2.64 -7.88
CA ASP A 108 -14.07 2.74 -8.59
C ASP A 108 -15.25 2.27 -7.70
N LEU A 109 -15.06 1.30 -6.83
CA LEU A 109 -16.05 0.91 -5.82
C LEU A 109 -16.28 2.05 -4.83
N LEU A 110 -15.23 2.60 -4.24
CA LEU A 110 -15.32 3.71 -3.29
C LEU A 110 -15.99 4.94 -3.92
N ARG A 111 -15.71 5.27 -5.17
CA ARG A 111 -16.39 6.34 -5.92
C ARG A 111 -17.89 6.10 -6.03
N ARG A 112 -18.29 4.89 -6.46
CA ARG A 112 -19.71 4.53 -6.62
C ARG A 112 -20.47 4.55 -5.29
N GLU A 113 -19.90 3.95 -4.25
CA GLU A 113 -20.50 3.93 -2.91
C GLU A 113 -20.66 5.33 -2.35
N THR A 114 -19.61 6.15 -2.45
CA THR A 114 -19.61 7.53 -1.94
C THR A 114 -20.54 8.44 -2.74
N SER A 115 -20.60 8.26 -4.08
CA SER A 115 -21.57 8.96 -4.93
C SER A 115 -23.00 8.64 -4.49
N LYS A 116 -23.30 7.35 -4.30
CA LYS A 116 -24.62 6.91 -3.85
C LYS A 116 -24.98 7.46 -2.47
N ALA A 117 -24.05 7.43 -1.54
CA ALA A 117 -24.28 7.91 -0.17
C ALA A 117 -24.42 9.43 -0.07
N SER A 118 -23.67 10.19 -0.86
CA SER A 118 -23.64 11.65 -0.82
C SER A 118 -24.64 12.33 -1.77
N GLY A 119 -25.17 11.59 -2.75
CA GLY A 119 -26.00 12.16 -3.84
C GLY A 119 -25.21 12.99 -4.85
N LYS A 120 -23.86 12.96 -4.81
CA LYS A 120 -22.97 13.71 -5.70
C LYS A 120 -22.38 12.78 -6.77
N ASP A 121 -22.09 13.33 -7.95
CA ASP A 121 -21.28 12.62 -8.94
C ASP A 121 -19.80 12.69 -8.54
N LEU A 122 -19.24 11.56 -8.11
CA LEU A 122 -17.84 11.42 -7.72
C LEU A 122 -17.10 10.41 -8.64
N SER A 123 -17.63 10.14 -9.82
CA SER A 123 -17.08 9.16 -10.77
C SER A 123 -15.63 9.44 -11.19
N THR A 124 -15.20 10.70 -11.14
CA THR A 124 -13.84 11.13 -11.47
C THR A 124 -13.04 11.61 -10.25
N ALA A 125 -13.62 11.54 -9.05
CA ALA A 125 -12.97 12.05 -7.84
C ALA A 125 -11.65 11.32 -7.57
N THR A 126 -10.64 12.06 -7.19
CA THR A 126 -9.35 11.52 -6.74
C THR A 126 -9.49 10.91 -5.34
N PRO A 127 -8.54 10.05 -4.90
CA PRO A 127 -8.50 9.59 -3.52
C PRO A 127 -8.52 10.72 -2.48
N VAL A 128 -7.83 11.83 -2.77
CA VAL A 128 -7.78 13.02 -1.90
C VAL A 128 -9.15 13.67 -1.75
N GLU A 129 -9.91 13.78 -2.85
CA GLU A 129 -11.25 14.35 -2.84
C GLU A 129 -12.28 13.44 -2.14
N LEU A 130 -12.06 12.12 -2.19
CA LEU A 130 -12.90 11.14 -1.49
C LEU A 130 -12.62 11.09 0.02
N ALA A 131 -11.38 11.28 0.44
CA ALA A 131 -10.94 11.09 1.82
C ALA A 131 -11.83 11.78 2.87
N PRO A 132 -12.26 13.05 2.72
CA PRO A 132 -13.14 13.68 3.71
C PRO A 132 -14.50 12.99 3.88
N LEU A 133 -14.98 12.30 2.85
CA LEU A 133 -16.26 11.58 2.82
C LEU A 133 -16.14 10.14 3.29
N LEU A 134 -14.91 9.62 3.41
CA LEU A 134 -14.59 8.26 3.81
C LEU A 134 -14.03 8.17 5.25
N LYS A 135 -14.12 9.25 6.03
CA LYS A 135 -13.65 9.24 7.43
C LYS A 135 -14.30 8.12 8.23
N GLY A 136 -13.46 7.36 8.97
CA GLY A 136 -13.89 6.21 9.75
C GLY A 136 -14.04 4.90 8.96
N ARG A 137 -13.74 4.90 7.65
CA ARG A 137 -13.70 3.71 6.79
C ARG A 137 -12.29 3.12 6.82
N GLU A 138 -12.04 2.14 7.70
CA GLU A 138 -10.74 1.44 7.81
C GLU A 138 -10.38 0.71 6.51
N ASP A 139 -11.35 0.10 5.85
CA ASP A 139 -11.17 -0.58 4.56
C ASP A 139 -10.70 0.37 3.45
N ALA A 140 -11.12 1.64 3.47
CA ALA A 140 -10.66 2.64 2.50
C ALA A 140 -9.22 3.07 2.79
N VAL A 141 -8.82 3.20 4.06
CA VAL A 141 -7.45 3.53 4.45
C VAL A 141 -6.49 2.42 3.98
N GLU A 142 -6.81 1.16 4.32
CA GLU A 142 -6.03 -0.02 3.90
C GLU A 142 -5.95 -0.12 2.37
N ALA A 143 -7.08 0.05 1.67
CA ALA A 143 -7.10 -0.01 0.21
C ALA A 143 -6.23 1.09 -0.43
N PHE A 144 -6.24 2.33 0.10
CA PHE A 144 -5.41 3.41 -0.44
C PHE A 144 -3.93 3.22 -0.14
N GLU A 145 -3.56 2.69 1.03
CA GLU A 145 -2.17 2.35 1.34
C GLU A 145 -1.61 1.36 0.33
N TRP A 146 -2.28 0.20 0.19
CA TRP A 146 -1.78 -0.87 -0.68
C TRP A 146 -1.89 -0.52 -2.16
N ALA A 147 -2.88 0.30 -2.55
CA ALA A 147 -2.93 0.86 -3.90
C ALA A 147 -1.69 1.71 -4.21
N ALA A 148 -1.26 2.57 -3.28
CA ALA A 148 -0.05 3.38 -3.45
C ALA A 148 1.21 2.49 -3.54
N ALA A 149 1.30 1.47 -2.69
CA ALA A 149 2.44 0.54 -2.67
C ALA A 149 2.53 -0.29 -3.96
N ASP A 150 1.43 -0.87 -4.42
CA ASP A 150 1.38 -1.66 -5.65
C ASP A 150 1.67 -0.83 -6.91
N TRP A 151 1.12 0.38 -7.01
CA TRP A 151 1.48 1.32 -8.08
C TRP A 151 2.97 1.67 -8.06
N GLY A 152 3.57 1.80 -6.87
CA GLY A 152 5.00 2.03 -6.71
C GLY A 152 5.82 0.86 -7.24
N LYS A 153 5.51 -0.37 -6.83
CA LYS A 153 6.20 -1.58 -7.28
C LYS A 153 5.95 -1.88 -8.76
N TRP A 154 4.73 -1.66 -9.24
CA TRP A 154 4.43 -1.74 -10.67
C TRP A 154 5.32 -0.79 -11.48
N SER A 155 5.48 0.45 -11.02
CA SER A 155 6.31 1.46 -11.70
C SER A 155 7.78 1.04 -11.79
N LEU A 156 8.32 0.41 -10.74
CA LEU A 156 9.68 -0.12 -10.72
C LEU A 156 9.83 -1.32 -11.67
N ALA A 157 8.85 -2.23 -11.68
CA ALA A 157 8.88 -3.44 -12.50
C ALA A 157 8.72 -3.17 -14.00
N PHE A 158 7.87 -2.21 -14.38
CA PHE A 158 7.60 -1.85 -15.78
C PHE A 158 8.49 -0.74 -16.31
N GLY A 159 9.12 0.03 -15.42
CA GLY A 159 10.09 1.06 -15.74
C GLY A 159 9.48 2.46 -15.97
N LYS A 160 10.38 3.45 -16.03
CA LYS A 160 10.03 4.88 -16.01
C LYS A 160 9.05 5.30 -17.11
N MET A 161 9.22 4.81 -18.34
CA MET A 161 8.36 5.20 -19.47
C MET A 161 6.92 4.70 -19.27
N ALA A 162 6.75 3.46 -18.81
CA ALA A 162 5.43 2.93 -18.50
C ALA A 162 4.78 3.71 -17.34
N ALA A 163 5.54 3.99 -16.29
CA ALA A 163 5.07 4.78 -15.14
C ALA A 163 4.58 6.18 -15.54
N VAL A 164 5.34 6.88 -16.38
CA VAL A 164 4.95 8.21 -16.91
C VAL A 164 3.68 8.11 -17.76
N LYS A 165 3.60 7.15 -18.68
CA LYS A 165 2.42 6.95 -19.54
C LYS A 165 1.15 6.69 -18.73
N GLN A 166 1.25 6.01 -17.61
CA GLN A 166 0.12 5.69 -16.74
C GLN A 166 -0.15 6.75 -15.66
N GLY A 167 0.64 7.81 -15.58
CA GLY A 167 0.52 8.84 -14.53
C GLY A 167 0.74 8.30 -13.12
N ALA A 168 1.56 7.25 -12.98
CA ALA A 168 1.72 6.50 -11.74
C ALA A 168 2.15 7.37 -10.55
N ALA A 169 3.08 8.32 -10.76
CA ALA A 169 3.57 9.18 -9.70
C ALA A 169 2.45 10.05 -9.08
N ALA A 170 1.53 10.58 -9.89
CA ALA A 170 0.37 11.34 -9.41
C ALA A 170 -0.60 10.43 -8.63
N LYS A 171 -0.88 9.24 -9.14
CA LYS A 171 -1.75 8.27 -8.46
C LYS A 171 -1.18 7.86 -7.10
N ILE A 172 0.10 7.50 -7.01
CA ILE A 172 0.77 7.15 -5.76
C ILE A 172 0.69 8.30 -4.76
N ARG A 173 0.95 9.55 -5.22
CA ARG A 173 0.85 10.75 -4.38
C ARG A 173 -0.56 10.91 -3.82
N ASP A 174 -1.57 10.83 -4.67
CA ASP A 174 -2.96 11.07 -4.29
C ASP A 174 -3.48 9.99 -3.32
N TYR A 175 -3.10 8.72 -3.52
CA TYR A 175 -3.38 7.64 -2.58
C TYR A 175 -2.67 7.86 -1.23
N ALA A 176 -1.37 8.16 -1.21
CA ALA A 176 -0.62 8.38 0.02
C ALA A 176 -1.14 9.60 0.81
N GLN A 177 -1.54 10.68 0.11
CA GLN A 177 -2.16 11.84 0.73
C GLN A 177 -3.54 11.49 1.31
N ALA A 178 -4.33 10.67 0.64
CA ALA A 178 -5.62 10.21 1.16
C ALA A 178 -5.46 9.38 2.44
N VAL A 179 -4.45 8.49 2.51
CA VAL A 179 -4.11 7.78 3.76
C VAL A 179 -3.82 8.76 4.89
N ILE A 180 -2.97 9.78 4.66
CA ILE A 180 -2.65 10.79 5.68
C ILE A 180 -3.89 11.57 6.13
N LEU A 181 -4.82 11.88 5.21
CA LEU A 181 -6.06 12.60 5.52
C LEU A 181 -7.06 11.76 6.31
N LEU A 182 -7.09 10.45 6.08
CA LEU A 182 -7.98 9.52 6.75
C LEU A 182 -7.44 9.13 8.13
N ASP A 183 -6.21 8.68 8.19
CA ASP A 183 -5.51 8.28 9.40
C ASP A 183 -3.99 8.47 9.24
N PRO A 184 -3.40 9.56 9.78
CA PRO A 184 -1.98 9.82 9.68
C PRO A 184 -1.10 8.83 10.46
N ALA A 185 -1.69 8.07 11.41
CA ALA A 185 -0.97 7.07 12.22
C ALA A 185 -1.08 5.65 11.63
N HIS A 186 -1.93 5.44 10.63
CA HIS A 186 -2.15 4.14 10.01
C HIS A 186 -0.83 3.46 9.63
N ASP A 187 -0.68 2.19 10.03
CA ASP A 187 0.50 1.36 9.79
C ASP A 187 1.84 2.10 10.01
N ASP A 188 2.02 2.63 11.24
CA ASP A 188 3.25 3.35 11.60
C ASP A 188 3.55 4.56 10.68
N GLY A 189 2.52 5.26 10.21
CA GLY A 189 2.67 6.41 9.33
C GLY A 189 2.95 6.05 7.87
N ALA A 190 2.29 4.99 7.37
CA ALA A 190 2.45 4.49 6.00
C ALA A 190 2.26 5.58 4.94
N GLY A 191 1.25 6.44 5.07
CA GLY A 191 1.03 7.54 4.14
C GLY A 191 2.23 8.48 4.03
N TYR A 192 2.85 8.84 5.16
CA TYR A 192 4.08 9.65 5.18
C TYR A 192 5.26 8.87 4.58
N ARG A 193 5.41 7.59 4.91
CA ARG A 193 6.46 6.72 4.40
C ARG A 193 6.42 6.62 2.88
N ILE A 194 5.26 6.35 2.32
CA ILE A 194 5.04 6.24 0.87
C ILE A 194 5.26 7.59 0.17
N LEU A 195 4.67 8.66 0.70
CA LEU A 195 4.79 10.00 0.11
C LEU A 195 6.25 10.48 0.14
N GLY A 196 6.94 10.27 1.24
CA GLY A 196 8.36 10.62 1.38
C GLY A 196 9.24 9.83 0.41
N ARG A 197 9.02 8.51 0.29
CA ARG A 197 9.73 7.66 -0.69
C ARG A 197 9.44 8.08 -2.12
N LEU A 198 8.21 8.42 -2.43
CA LEU A 198 7.82 8.93 -3.75
C LEU A 198 8.59 10.20 -4.11
N HIS A 199 8.63 11.20 -3.20
CA HIS A 199 9.41 12.42 -3.43
C HIS A 199 10.91 12.14 -3.57
N HIS A 200 11.44 11.15 -2.85
CA HIS A 200 12.86 10.75 -2.91
C HIS A 200 13.21 10.10 -4.24
N GLN A 201 12.36 9.17 -4.73
CA GLN A 201 12.65 8.36 -5.92
C GLN A 201 12.21 9.02 -7.24
N THR A 202 11.38 10.05 -7.19
CA THR A 202 10.84 10.69 -8.40
C THR A 202 11.74 11.85 -8.83
N PRO A 203 12.34 11.79 -10.02
CA PRO A 203 13.06 12.94 -10.58
C PRO A 203 12.11 14.13 -10.73
N SER A 204 12.57 15.33 -10.34
CA SER A 204 11.81 16.55 -10.60
C SER A 204 11.93 16.94 -12.08
N VAL A 205 10.85 16.73 -12.84
CA VAL A 205 10.75 17.09 -14.27
C VAL A 205 9.67 18.16 -14.41
N PRO A 206 9.98 19.35 -14.96
CA PRO A 206 8.99 20.40 -15.17
C PRO A 206 7.74 19.87 -15.88
N PHE A 207 6.56 20.34 -15.47
CA PHE A 207 5.23 19.98 -15.98
C PHE A 207 4.78 18.53 -15.76
N LEU A 208 5.67 17.58 -15.41
CA LEU A 208 5.34 16.18 -15.16
C LEU A 208 5.41 15.85 -13.67
N THR A 209 6.59 16.01 -13.09
CA THR A 209 6.88 15.66 -11.69
C THR A 209 7.59 16.80 -10.96
N GLY A 210 7.43 18.04 -11.43
CA GLY A 210 8.03 19.24 -10.83
C GLY A 210 7.64 19.50 -9.38
N TRP A 211 6.60 18.82 -8.88
CA TRP A 211 6.18 18.80 -7.49
C TRP A 211 7.09 17.92 -6.61
N ALA A 212 7.87 17.00 -7.18
CA ALA A 212 8.82 16.18 -6.41
C ALA A 212 9.92 17.06 -5.82
N SER A 213 10.20 16.91 -4.53
CA SER A 213 11.03 17.83 -3.77
C SER A 213 11.83 17.12 -2.70
N ARG A 214 13.14 17.42 -2.61
CA ARG A 214 14.04 16.91 -1.56
C ARG A 214 13.53 17.26 -0.16
N SER A 215 13.06 18.50 0.02
CA SER A 215 12.54 18.94 1.32
C SER A 215 11.28 18.18 1.72
N GLN A 216 10.39 17.89 0.76
CA GLN A 216 9.20 17.08 1.03
C GLN A 216 9.55 15.60 1.28
N ALA A 217 10.55 15.05 0.60
CA ALA A 217 11.05 13.71 0.88
C ALA A 217 11.47 13.59 2.34
N LEU A 218 12.41 14.44 2.77
CA LEU A 218 12.94 14.43 4.14
C LEU A 218 11.85 14.74 5.18
N LYS A 219 10.99 15.75 4.92
CA LYS A 219 9.89 16.10 5.83
C LYS A 219 8.97 14.89 6.08
N ASN A 220 8.48 14.25 5.01
CA ASN A 220 7.55 13.14 5.15
C ASN A 220 8.23 11.90 5.75
N LEU A 221 9.47 11.58 5.38
CA LEU A 221 10.19 10.46 5.99
C LEU A 221 10.48 10.67 7.47
N ARG A 222 10.80 11.91 7.90
CA ARG A 222 10.94 12.24 9.32
C ARG A 222 9.61 12.09 10.07
N LEU A 223 8.48 12.51 9.46
CA LEU A 223 7.16 12.29 10.03
C LEU A 223 6.84 10.78 10.14
N ALA A 224 7.15 9.98 9.11
CA ALA A 224 6.98 8.54 9.16
C ALA A 224 7.75 7.91 10.33
N VAL A 225 9.04 8.27 10.51
CA VAL A 225 9.86 7.75 11.62
C VAL A 225 9.38 8.28 12.98
N ALA A 226 8.87 9.51 13.05
CA ALA A 226 8.31 10.04 14.29
C ALA A 226 7.00 9.33 14.67
N THR A 227 6.17 8.93 13.68
CA THR A 227 4.93 8.20 13.89
C THR A 227 5.19 6.72 14.23
N GLY A 228 6.10 6.08 13.49
CA GLY A 228 6.49 4.67 13.69
C GLY A 228 8.00 4.51 13.90
N PRO A 229 8.54 4.86 15.10
CA PRO A 229 10.01 4.89 15.32
C PRO A 229 10.66 3.50 15.27
N LYS A 230 9.89 2.44 15.39
CA LYS A 230 10.35 1.06 15.26
C LYS A 230 10.18 0.49 13.84
N ASN A 231 9.53 1.22 12.93
CA ASN A 231 9.32 0.74 11.58
C ASN A 231 10.65 0.72 10.80
N PHE A 232 11.08 -0.47 10.40
CA PHE A 232 12.37 -0.68 9.73
C PHE A 232 12.43 0.01 8.37
N VAL A 233 11.37 -0.14 7.56
CA VAL A 233 11.30 0.43 6.22
C VAL A 233 11.31 1.97 6.26
N GLY A 234 10.60 2.56 7.22
CA GLY A 234 10.59 4.02 7.41
C GLY A 234 11.96 4.57 7.77
N ARG A 235 12.67 3.92 8.68
CA ARG A 235 14.04 4.29 9.10
C ARG A 235 15.04 4.12 7.95
N GLN A 236 14.93 3.04 7.19
CA GLN A 236 15.76 2.78 6.01
C GLN A 236 15.59 3.88 4.97
N PHE A 237 14.34 4.20 4.59
CA PHE A 237 14.07 5.23 3.58
C PHE A 237 14.55 6.62 4.02
N LEU A 238 14.43 6.94 5.32
CA LEU A 238 14.97 8.18 5.85
C LEU A 238 16.49 8.24 5.76
N ALA A 239 17.19 7.16 6.13
CA ALA A 239 18.64 7.09 6.07
C ALA A 239 19.17 7.26 4.63
N GLU A 240 18.53 6.60 3.66
CA GLU A 240 18.86 6.74 2.25
C GLU A 240 18.64 8.18 1.76
N ALA A 241 17.52 8.81 2.11
CA ALA A 241 17.22 10.18 1.71
C ALA A 241 18.18 11.21 2.35
N ILE A 242 18.57 11.02 3.61
CA ILE A 242 19.59 11.85 4.28
C ILE A 242 20.93 11.68 3.55
N ARG A 243 21.34 10.46 3.24
CA ARG A 243 22.59 10.17 2.53
C ARG A 243 22.65 10.87 1.19
N ASP A 244 21.54 10.90 0.45
CA ASP A 244 21.47 11.46 -0.89
C ASP A 244 21.36 13.00 -0.89
N TYR A 245 20.77 13.59 0.15
CA TYR A 245 20.39 15.00 0.14
C TYR A 245 21.06 15.89 1.17
N GLU A 246 21.54 15.33 2.29
CA GLU A 246 22.14 16.04 3.43
C GLU A 246 23.53 15.45 3.72
N SER A 247 24.52 15.75 2.88
CA SER A 247 25.87 15.19 2.99
C SER A 247 26.57 15.50 4.33
N ASP A 248 26.23 16.62 4.96
CA ASP A 248 26.68 17.03 6.28
C ASP A 248 26.08 16.18 7.42
N ARG A 249 24.99 15.47 7.17
CA ARG A 249 24.30 14.57 8.12
C ARG A 249 24.58 13.08 7.87
N GLY A 250 25.63 12.75 7.17
CA GLY A 250 26.00 11.36 6.87
C GLY A 250 26.17 10.48 8.11
N ALA A 251 26.54 11.04 9.25
CA ALA A 251 26.61 10.33 10.54
C ALA A 251 25.23 9.87 11.02
N GLU A 252 24.19 10.70 10.86
CA GLU A 252 22.80 10.35 11.17
C GLU A 252 22.30 9.21 10.28
N ALA A 253 22.54 9.29 8.97
CA ALA A 253 22.17 8.23 8.03
C ALA A 253 22.81 6.89 8.41
N ARG A 254 24.11 6.89 8.76
CA ARG A 254 24.79 5.67 9.22
C ARG A 254 24.23 5.15 10.54
N ALA A 255 23.92 6.03 11.49
CA ALA A 255 23.34 5.62 12.78
C ALA A 255 21.97 4.97 12.61
N LEU A 256 21.12 5.49 11.72
CA LEU A 256 19.84 4.87 11.38
C LEU A 256 20.03 3.47 10.79
N MET A 257 20.94 3.30 9.81
CA MET A 257 21.21 1.99 9.20
C MET A 257 21.84 1.02 10.21
N GLN A 258 22.76 1.48 11.05
CA GLN A 258 23.36 0.64 12.09
C GLN A 258 22.30 0.17 13.09
N GLY A 259 21.41 1.06 13.51
CA GLY A 259 20.28 0.69 14.37
C GLY A 259 19.35 -0.36 13.75
N LEU A 260 19.17 -0.38 12.42
CA LEU A 260 18.42 -1.45 11.77
C LEU A 260 19.13 -2.80 11.88
N VAL A 261 20.46 -2.82 11.72
CA VAL A 261 21.26 -4.05 11.83
C VAL A 261 21.26 -4.60 13.26
N ASP A 262 21.31 -3.71 14.24
CA ASP A 262 21.46 -4.07 15.68
C ASP A 262 20.12 -4.40 16.37
N ASP A 263 19.01 -3.83 15.89
CA ASP A 263 17.69 -4.02 16.49
C ASP A 263 17.12 -5.43 16.21
N ALA A 264 16.36 -5.97 17.15
CA ALA A 264 15.62 -7.20 16.90
C ALA A 264 14.53 -6.97 15.83
N PRO A 265 14.38 -7.87 14.85
CA PRO A 265 13.33 -7.75 13.84
C PRO A 265 11.95 -7.84 14.50
N GLN A 266 10.99 -7.06 14.00
CA GLN A 266 9.64 -7.02 14.51
C GLN A 266 8.91 -8.34 14.20
N PRO A 267 8.29 -9.02 15.19
CA PRO A 267 7.63 -10.31 14.96
C PRO A 267 6.54 -10.26 13.90
N ASP A 268 5.71 -9.23 13.91
CA ASP A 268 4.60 -9.05 12.96
C ASP A 268 5.08 -8.68 11.55
N TRP A 269 6.32 -8.19 11.43
CA TRP A 269 6.98 -7.77 10.18
C TRP A 269 8.34 -8.45 10.03
N LEU A 270 8.39 -9.75 10.32
CA LEU A 270 9.66 -10.49 10.42
C LEU A 270 10.46 -10.49 9.12
N VAL A 271 9.81 -10.81 8.01
CA VAL A 271 10.45 -10.87 6.68
C VAL A 271 10.89 -9.49 6.23
N GLU A 272 10.01 -8.53 6.39
CA GLU A 272 10.20 -7.13 6.03
C GLU A 272 11.38 -6.51 6.83
N SER A 273 11.39 -6.75 8.14
CA SER A 273 12.49 -6.28 9.02
C SER A 273 13.82 -6.92 8.64
N ARG A 274 13.86 -8.22 8.40
CA ARG A 274 15.08 -8.92 7.99
C ARG A 274 15.59 -8.44 6.62
N ARG A 275 14.69 -8.17 5.68
CA ARG A 275 15.06 -7.56 4.39
C ARG A 275 15.72 -6.20 4.60
N SER A 276 15.13 -5.33 5.43
CA SER A 276 15.72 -4.03 5.75
C SER A 276 17.07 -4.16 6.45
N GLN A 277 17.27 -5.18 7.31
CA GLN A 277 18.58 -5.46 7.93
C GLN A 277 19.64 -5.84 6.90
N GLU A 278 19.30 -6.73 5.97
CA GLU A 278 20.21 -7.15 4.89
C GLU A 278 20.61 -5.96 3.99
N GLU A 279 19.63 -5.14 3.62
CA GLU A 279 19.84 -3.94 2.79
C GLU A 279 20.63 -2.88 3.55
N ALA A 280 20.37 -2.68 4.85
CA ALA A 280 21.13 -1.76 5.69
C ALA A 280 22.60 -2.19 5.85
N ALA A 281 22.87 -3.47 6.08
CA ALA A 281 24.23 -4.00 6.16
C ALA A 281 25.00 -3.81 4.84
N ALA A 282 24.33 -4.03 3.70
CA ALA A 282 24.92 -3.81 2.37
C ALA A 282 25.23 -2.31 2.14
N ALA A 283 24.30 -1.43 2.49
CA ALA A 283 24.46 0.02 2.38
C ALA A 283 25.62 0.55 3.26
N LEU A 284 25.72 0.09 4.51
CA LEU A 284 26.82 0.48 5.40
C LEU A 284 28.19 0.08 4.84
N LYS A 285 28.28 -1.11 4.24
CA LYS A 285 29.51 -1.59 3.57
C LYS A 285 29.87 -0.73 2.36
N GLU A 286 28.88 -0.29 1.59
CA GLU A 286 29.09 0.58 0.45
C GLU A 286 29.50 1.99 0.89
N TRP A 287 28.84 2.55 1.91
CA TRP A 287 29.11 3.90 2.42
C TRP A 287 30.44 4.04 3.17
N SER A 288 31.11 2.93 3.44
CA SER A 288 32.44 2.90 4.11
C SER A 288 33.61 2.95 3.10
N ARG A 289 33.32 2.85 1.81
CA ARG A 289 34.29 2.93 0.71
C ARG A 289 34.47 4.37 0.23
#